data_c87566f1851cbee7629eafdb46f1e581
#
_entry.id   c87566f1851cbee7629eafdb46f1e581
#
_cell.length_a   1.000
_cell.length_b   1.000
_cell.length_c   1.000
_cell.angle_alpha   90.00
_cell.angle_beta   90.00
_cell.angle_gamma   90.00
#
_symmetry.space_group_name_H-M   'P 1'
#
loop_
_entity.id
_entity.type
_entity.pdbx_description
1 polymer ?
#
loop_
_entity_poly.entity_id
_entity_poly.type
_entity_poly.pdbx_seq_one_letter_code
_entity_poly.pdbx_strand_id
1 'polypeptide(L)'
;MLVGIKNVSKLIGISIIACCAVLVCTMFLNFYFDIRLIESEITSELSMFFYNAQVSTAKVVCLVSGGCLLLTAIVMLLFYIKHYIDTHKKELGILKALGYSNIKIAKSFWVFGISIFIGTVTGYAGAFLIMPWFYALQNEDKMLPEITINFHPSILFYFVVLPTVCFSALSVYYAWYKFKKPVLLLLKDNTQTASKTPNHRIEKSSE
;
A
#
# COMPACT_ATOMS: atom_id res chain seq x y z
N MET A 1 -9.23 -17.42 -14.19
CA MET A 1 -8.78 -16.36 -13.27
C MET A 1 -8.13 -17.05 -12.09
N LEU A 2 -6.77 -17.00 -12.01
CA LEU A 2 -5.97 -17.73 -11.01
C LEU A 2 -6.11 -17.17 -9.60
N VAL A 3 -6.28 -15.87 -9.49
CA VAL A 3 -6.53 -15.19 -8.22
C VAL A 3 -8.03 -14.95 -8.13
N GLY A 4 -8.75 -15.88 -7.47
CA GLY A 4 -10.20 -15.76 -7.30
C GLY A 4 -10.55 -14.60 -6.36
N ILE A 5 -11.70 -13.98 -6.60
CA ILE A 5 -12.29 -12.91 -5.78
C ILE A 5 -12.40 -13.32 -4.29
N LYS A 6 -12.46 -14.62 -3.98
CA LYS A 6 -12.43 -15.15 -2.60
C LYS A 6 -11.16 -14.82 -1.80
N ASN A 7 -10.04 -14.45 -2.47
CA ASN A 7 -8.81 -14.05 -1.81
C ASN A 7 -8.69 -12.53 -1.58
N VAL A 8 -9.68 -11.75 -2.01
CA VAL A 8 -9.72 -10.29 -1.83
C VAL A 8 -9.73 -9.91 -0.35
N SER A 9 -10.37 -10.72 0.51
CA SER A 9 -10.35 -10.46 1.96
C SER A 9 -8.94 -10.47 2.56
N LYS A 10 -8.02 -11.25 2.00
CA LYS A 10 -6.61 -11.27 2.41
C LYS A 10 -5.84 -10.03 1.95
N LEU A 11 -6.36 -9.32 0.94
CA LEU A 11 -5.77 -8.10 0.38
C LEU A 11 -6.26 -6.83 1.10
N ILE A 12 -7.25 -6.94 1.98
CA ILE A 12 -7.82 -5.81 2.74
C ILE A 12 -6.73 -5.10 3.54
N GLY A 13 -5.78 -5.82 4.12
CA GLY A 13 -4.68 -5.21 4.88
C GLY A 13 -3.86 -4.22 4.06
N ILE A 14 -3.52 -4.55 2.82
CA ILE A 14 -2.77 -3.65 1.92
C ILE A 14 -3.65 -2.44 1.54
N SER A 15 -4.94 -2.69 1.28
CA SER A 15 -5.90 -1.63 0.93
C SER A 15 -6.07 -0.62 2.07
N ILE A 16 -6.14 -1.08 3.33
CA ILE A 16 -6.24 -0.22 4.52
C ILE A 16 -4.97 0.62 4.68
N ILE A 17 -3.79 0.03 4.54
CA ILE A 17 -2.53 0.78 4.64
C ILE A 17 -2.45 1.83 3.54
N ALA A 18 -2.80 1.47 2.30
CA ALA A 18 -2.83 2.41 1.19
C ALA A 18 -3.86 3.55 1.42
N CYS A 19 -5.03 3.22 1.97
CA CYS A 19 -6.05 4.19 2.34
C CYS A 19 -5.53 5.18 3.39
N CYS A 20 -4.97 4.70 4.50
CA CYS A 20 -4.42 5.55 5.55
C CYS A 20 -3.26 6.42 5.04
N ALA A 21 -2.37 5.86 4.22
CA ALA A 21 -1.25 6.58 3.65
C ALA A 21 -1.73 7.75 2.78
N VAL A 22 -2.64 7.48 1.86
CA VAL A 22 -3.16 8.49 0.93
C VAL A 22 -4.00 9.52 1.68
N LEU A 23 -4.81 9.11 2.65
CA LEU A 23 -5.62 10.02 3.46
C LEU A 23 -4.73 11.06 4.17
N VAL A 24 -3.73 10.61 4.94
CA VAL A 24 -2.84 11.51 5.69
C VAL A 24 -2.04 12.40 4.74
N CYS A 25 -1.40 11.81 3.72
CA CYS A 25 -0.59 12.59 2.79
C CYS A 25 -1.42 13.60 1.99
N THR A 26 -2.63 13.24 1.57
CA THR A 26 -3.53 14.17 0.86
C THR A 26 -3.93 15.34 1.73
N MET A 27 -4.32 15.11 2.99
CA MET A 27 -4.70 16.18 3.91
C MET A 27 -3.55 17.17 4.12
N PHE A 28 -2.37 16.70 4.48
CA PHE A 28 -1.24 17.59 4.78
C PHE A 28 -0.65 18.25 3.52
N LEU A 29 -0.63 17.57 2.38
CA LEU A 29 -0.11 18.16 1.16
C LEU A 29 -1.08 19.16 0.55
N ASN A 30 -2.40 18.90 0.61
CA ASN A 30 -3.39 19.88 0.19
C ASN A 30 -3.33 21.13 1.06
N PHE A 31 -3.27 20.94 2.38
CA PHE A 31 -3.08 22.04 3.33
C PHE A 31 -1.79 22.83 3.04
N TYR A 32 -0.70 22.14 2.73
CA TYR A 32 0.56 22.79 2.38
C TYR A 32 0.45 23.68 1.13
N PHE A 33 -0.28 23.22 0.11
CA PHE A 33 -0.50 24.04 -1.09
C PHE A 33 -1.43 25.22 -0.83
N ASP A 34 -2.52 24.99 -0.08
CA ASP A 34 -3.51 26.03 0.19
C ASP A 34 -2.97 27.12 1.12
N ILE A 35 -2.23 26.74 2.18
CA ILE A 35 -1.65 27.72 3.11
C ILE A 35 -0.62 28.62 2.41
N ARG A 36 0.06 28.15 1.38
CA ARG A 36 1.00 28.98 0.62
C ARG A 36 0.34 30.07 -0.20
N LEU A 37 -0.95 29.92 -0.51
CA LEU A 37 -1.68 30.94 -1.26
C LEU A 37 -1.97 32.20 -0.41
N ILE A 38 -2.04 32.04 0.91
CA ILE A 38 -2.30 33.16 1.83
C ILE A 38 -1.02 33.85 2.34
N GLU A 39 0.17 33.42 1.89
CA GLU A 39 1.45 34.00 2.33
C GLU A 39 1.52 35.52 2.14
N SER A 40 0.98 36.02 1.03
CA SER A 40 0.95 37.45 0.71
C SER A 40 -0.03 38.29 1.56
N GLU A 41 -0.98 37.66 2.24
CA GLU A 41 -1.98 38.32 3.08
C GLU A 41 -1.50 38.50 4.53
N ILE A 42 -0.37 37.87 4.88
CA ILE A 42 0.16 37.86 6.24
C ILE A 42 1.00 39.14 6.44
N THR A 43 0.52 40.02 7.33
CA THR A 43 1.17 41.32 7.63
C THR A 43 1.82 41.36 9.01
N SER A 44 1.43 40.47 9.93
CA SER A 44 1.95 40.41 11.30
C SER A 44 3.14 39.46 11.43
N GLU A 45 4.18 39.84 12.17
CA GLU A 45 5.32 38.97 12.48
C GLU A 45 4.91 37.69 13.21
N LEU A 46 3.93 37.82 14.13
CA LEU A 46 3.42 36.68 14.88
C LEU A 46 2.70 35.68 13.94
N SER A 47 1.83 36.18 13.05
CA SER A 47 1.16 35.34 12.06
C SER A 47 2.14 34.69 11.10
N MET A 48 3.24 35.36 10.73
CA MET A 48 4.30 34.80 9.90
C MET A 48 5.06 33.68 10.62
N PHE A 49 5.27 33.78 11.92
CA PHE A 49 5.86 32.70 12.72
C PHE A 49 4.96 31.46 12.71
N PHE A 50 3.65 31.61 12.96
CA PHE A 50 2.68 30.52 12.90
C PHE A 50 2.60 29.91 11.51
N TYR A 51 2.59 30.72 10.45
CA TYR A 51 2.62 30.26 9.06
C TYR A 51 3.83 29.36 8.79
N ASN A 52 5.03 29.81 9.15
CA ASN A 52 6.25 29.03 8.93
C ASN A 52 6.27 27.73 9.74
N ALA A 53 5.71 27.74 10.95
CA ALA A 53 5.56 26.53 11.77
C ALA A 53 4.61 25.53 11.12
N GLN A 54 3.45 25.99 10.62
CA GLN A 54 2.47 25.16 9.94
C GLN A 54 3.01 24.57 8.63
N VAL A 55 3.68 25.38 7.82
CA VAL A 55 4.32 24.93 6.57
C VAL A 55 5.41 23.88 6.84
N SER A 56 6.25 24.10 7.85
CA SER A 56 7.27 23.14 8.27
C SER A 56 6.66 21.84 8.75
N THR A 57 5.65 21.93 9.61
CA THR A 57 4.94 20.76 10.14
C THR A 57 4.31 19.94 9.01
N ALA A 58 3.61 20.59 8.08
CA ALA A 58 2.98 19.92 6.94
C ALA A 58 4.02 19.18 6.08
N LYS A 59 5.18 19.79 5.81
CA LYS A 59 6.29 19.13 5.08
C LYS A 59 6.82 17.91 5.80
N VAL A 60 7.15 18.07 7.09
CA VAL A 60 7.74 17.00 7.91
C VAL A 60 6.77 15.83 8.04
N VAL A 61 5.50 16.11 8.37
CA VAL A 61 4.49 15.05 8.50
C VAL A 61 4.29 14.33 7.17
N CYS A 62 4.18 15.03 6.05
CA CYS A 62 4.02 14.41 4.74
C CYS A 62 5.23 13.54 4.37
N LEU A 63 6.45 14.00 4.63
CA LEU A 63 7.68 13.25 4.32
C LEU A 63 7.83 12.02 5.21
N VAL A 64 7.68 12.17 6.51
CA VAL A 64 7.91 11.09 7.49
C VAL A 64 6.78 10.06 7.42
N SER A 65 5.52 10.48 7.51
CA SER A 65 4.39 9.55 7.46
C SER A 65 4.27 8.90 6.09
N GLY A 66 4.39 9.67 5.01
CA GLY A 66 4.37 9.16 3.64
C GLY A 66 5.49 8.15 3.38
N GLY A 67 6.72 8.44 3.82
CA GLY A 67 7.87 7.55 3.71
C GLY A 67 7.68 6.26 4.49
N CYS A 68 7.29 6.33 5.76
CA CYS A 68 7.06 5.15 6.60
C CYS A 68 5.93 4.28 6.06
N LEU A 69 4.81 4.88 5.65
CA LEU A 69 3.67 4.15 5.11
C LEU A 69 3.98 3.51 3.76
N LEU A 70 4.75 4.19 2.91
CA LEU A 70 5.21 3.64 1.64
C LEU A 70 6.12 2.42 1.84
N LEU A 71 7.09 2.50 2.76
CA LEU A 71 7.95 1.36 3.10
C LEU A 71 7.12 0.19 3.64
N THR A 72 6.20 0.45 4.55
CA THR A 72 5.30 -0.57 5.12
C THR A 72 4.45 -1.21 4.02
N ALA A 73 3.91 -0.43 3.09
CA ALA A 73 3.11 -0.93 1.98
C ALA A 73 3.94 -1.85 1.05
N ILE A 74 5.19 -1.48 0.74
CA ILE A 74 6.10 -2.31 -0.07
C ILE A 74 6.38 -3.64 0.63
N VAL A 75 6.76 -3.60 1.91
CA VAL A 75 7.07 -4.80 2.70
C VAL A 75 5.85 -5.72 2.76
N MET A 76 4.68 -5.19 3.07
CA MET A 76 3.43 -5.95 3.12
C MET A 76 3.08 -6.56 1.77
N LEU A 77 3.21 -5.81 0.66
CA LEU A 77 2.97 -6.33 -0.68
C LEU A 77 3.86 -7.55 -0.99
N LEU A 78 5.16 -7.43 -0.71
CA LEU A 78 6.12 -8.52 -0.95
C LEU A 78 5.79 -9.75 -0.10
N PHE A 79 5.42 -9.57 1.17
CA PHE A 79 4.99 -10.65 2.05
C PHE A 79 3.73 -11.35 1.53
N TYR A 80 2.72 -10.59 1.10
CA TYR A 80 1.47 -11.17 0.57
C TYR A 80 1.71 -11.95 -0.71
N ILE A 81 2.52 -11.42 -1.65
CA ILE A 81 2.84 -12.13 -2.89
C ILE A 81 3.61 -13.43 -2.58
N LYS A 82 4.61 -13.35 -1.69
CA LYS A 82 5.35 -14.52 -1.24
C LYS A 82 4.42 -15.58 -0.62
N HIS A 83 3.59 -15.18 0.33
CA HIS A 83 2.63 -16.06 0.99
C HIS A 83 1.65 -16.69 0.00
N TYR A 84 1.14 -15.89 -0.95
CA TYR A 84 0.26 -16.40 -2.00
C TYR A 84 0.93 -17.46 -2.86
N ILE A 85 2.15 -17.21 -3.33
CA ILE A 85 2.92 -18.17 -4.12
C ILE A 85 3.19 -19.44 -3.30
N ASP A 86 3.56 -19.31 -2.03
CA ASP A 86 3.86 -20.44 -1.16
C ASP A 86 2.63 -21.30 -0.87
N THR A 87 1.46 -20.70 -0.72
CA THR A 87 0.19 -21.40 -0.48
C THR A 87 -0.31 -22.14 -1.74
N HIS A 88 -0.10 -21.54 -2.93
CA HIS A 88 -0.63 -22.08 -4.20
C HIS A 88 0.46 -22.73 -5.07
N LYS A 89 1.58 -23.16 -4.46
CA LYS A 89 2.72 -23.78 -5.19
C LYS A 89 2.32 -24.91 -6.11
N LYS A 90 1.42 -25.80 -5.67
CA LYS A 90 0.93 -26.94 -6.47
C LYS A 90 0.16 -26.50 -7.71
N GLU A 91 -0.79 -25.59 -7.55
CA GLU A 91 -1.61 -25.07 -8.66
C GLU A 91 -0.73 -24.31 -9.68
N LEU A 92 0.19 -23.48 -9.19
CA LEU A 92 1.14 -22.75 -10.02
C LEU A 92 2.11 -23.70 -10.74
N GLY A 93 2.54 -24.78 -10.08
CA GLY A 93 3.36 -25.83 -10.67
C GLY A 93 2.64 -26.58 -11.81
N ILE A 94 1.37 -26.94 -11.62
CA ILE A 94 0.53 -27.59 -12.64
C ILE A 94 0.36 -26.68 -13.87
N LEU A 95 0.09 -25.40 -13.67
CA LEU A 95 -0.03 -24.44 -14.77
C LEU A 95 1.25 -24.32 -15.57
N LYS A 96 2.38 -24.36 -14.89
CA LYS A 96 3.70 -24.32 -15.53
C LYS A 96 3.98 -25.62 -16.31
N ALA A 97 3.56 -26.77 -15.78
CA ALA A 97 3.64 -28.05 -16.46
C ALA A 97 2.74 -28.13 -17.72
N LEU A 98 1.60 -27.43 -17.70
CA LEU A 98 0.69 -27.26 -18.84
C LEU A 98 1.22 -26.26 -19.89
N GLY A 99 2.46 -25.75 -19.74
CA GLY A 99 3.10 -24.87 -20.72
C GLY A 99 2.75 -23.38 -20.58
N TYR A 100 2.12 -22.95 -19.49
CA TYR A 100 1.90 -21.53 -19.27
C TYR A 100 3.22 -20.78 -19.04
N SER A 101 3.46 -19.70 -19.79
CA SER A 101 4.66 -18.88 -19.63
C SER A 101 4.66 -18.17 -18.28
N ASN A 102 5.86 -17.96 -17.70
CA ASN A 102 6.04 -17.28 -16.42
C ASN A 102 5.37 -15.88 -16.41
N ILE A 103 5.41 -15.16 -17.54
CA ILE A 103 4.79 -13.84 -17.70
C ILE A 103 3.27 -13.93 -17.65
N LYS A 104 2.66 -14.97 -18.27
CA LYS A 104 1.21 -15.15 -18.28
C LYS A 104 0.68 -15.43 -16.88
N ILE A 105 1.42 -16.19 -16.08
CA ILE A 105 1.09 -16.43 -14.67
C ILE A 105 1.30 -15.16 -13.83
N ALA A 106 2.42 -14.45 -14.04
CA ALA A 106 2.73 -13.22 -13.30
C ALA A 106 1.71 -12.10 -13.55
N LYS A 107 1.18 -11.99 -14.76
CA LYS A 107 0.12 -11.01 -15.06
C LYS A 107 -1.14 -11.16 -14.19
N SER A 108 -1.44 -12.35 -13.67
CA SER A 108 -2.57 -12.54 -12.75
C SER A 108 -2.40 -11.81 -11.41
N PHE A 109 -1.17 -11.41 -11.08
CA PHE A 109 -0.87 -10.65 -9.85
C PHE A 109 -1.24 -9.17 -9.96
N TRP A 110 -1.73 -8.70 -11.11
CA TRP A 110 -2.28 -7.36 -11.25
C TRP A 110 -3.49 -7.09 -10.33
N VAL A 111 -4.14 -8.12 -9.86
CA VAL A 111 -5.23 -8.04 -8.85
C VAL A 111 -4.77 -7.32 -7.57
N PHE A 112 -3.49 -7.42 -7.20
CA PHE A 112 -2.92 -6.65 -6.08
C PHE A 112 -2.96 -5.14 -6.36
N GLY A 113 -2.75 -4.73 -7.61
CA GLY A 113 -2.90 -3.33 -8.02
C GLY A 113 -4.32 -2.81 -7.87
N ILE A 114 -5.34 -3.63 -8.15
CA ILE A 114 -6.75 -3.26 -7.97
C ILE A 114 -7.05 -3.00 -6.49
N SER A 115 -6.52 -3.84 -5.59
CA SER A 115 -6.70 -3.64 -4.14
C SER A 115 -6.10 -2.33 -3.65
N ILE A 116 -4.91 -1.97 -4.15
CA ILE A 116 -4.25 -0.70 -3.84
C ILE A 116 -5.05 0.46 -4.43
N PHE A 117 -5.52 0.33 -5.68
CA PHE A 117 -6.37 1.35 -6.31
C PHE A 117 -7.62 1.67 -5.48
N ILE A 118 -8.33 0.64 -5.00
CA ILE A 118 -9.49 0.82 -4.13
C ILE A 118 -9.07 1.55 -2.84
N GLY A 119 -7.96 1.14 -2.20
CA GLY A 119 -7.44 1.77 -1.00
C GLY A 119 -7.06 3.24 -1.22
N THR A 120 -6.36 3.56 -2.31
CA THR A 120 -5.94 4.93 -2.61
C THR A 120 -7.12 5.84 -2.95
N VAL A 121 -8.11 5.36 -3.72
CA VAL A 121 -9.32 6.12 -4.04
C VAL A 121 -10.16 6.39 -2.79
N THR A 122 -10.36 5.39 -1.93
CA THR A 122 -11.11 5.56 -0.68
C THR A 122 -10.37 6.48 0.28
N GLY A 123 -9.03 6.40 0.38
CA GLY A 123 -8.21 7.29 1.18
C GLY A 123 -8.27 8.74 0.68
N TYR A 124 -8.20 8.94 -0.63
CA TYR A 124 -8.30 10.26 -1.24
C TYR A 124 -9.69 10.90 -1.00
N ALA A 125 -10.77 10.15 -1.23
CA ALA A 125 -12.13 10.61 -0.97
C ALA A 125 -12.35 10.91 0.53
N GLY A 126 -11.86 10.02 1.41
CA GLY A 126 -11.92 10.20 2.87
C GLY A 126 -11.19 11.46 3.34
N ALA A 127 -10.05 11.80 2.72
CA ALA A 127 -9.30 13.01 3.03
C ALA A 127 -10.16 14.26 2.81
N PHE A 128 -10.86 14.37 1.70
CA PHE A 128 -11.74 15.51 1.42
C PHE A 128 -12.94 15.61 2.37
N LEU A 129 -13.45 14.48 2.87
CA LEU A 129 -14.53 14.48 3.87
C LEU A 129 -14.07 15.03 5.22
N ILE A 130 -12.82 14.78 5.61
CA ILE A 130 -12.26 15.18 6.90
C ILE A 130 -11.60 16.57 6.81
N MET A 131 -11.22 17.01 5.61
CA MET A 131 -10.45 18.25 5.37
C MET A 131 -11.04 19.52 5.99
N PRO A 132 -12.36 19.77 5.95
CA PRO A 132 -12.94 20.97 6.58
C PRO A 132 -12.67 21.01 8.08
N TRP A 133 -12.86 19.88 8.76
CA TRP A 133 -12.55 19.76 10.18
C TRP A 133 -11.06 19.92 10.49
N PHE A 134 -10.21 19.35 9.66
CA PHE A 134 -8.76 19.46 9.80
C PHE A 134 -8.27 20.91 9.65
N TYR A 135 -8.77 21.65 8.66
CA TYR A 135 -8.42 23.07 8.46
C TYR A 135 -8.90 23.96 9.61
N ALA A 136 -10.11 23.69 10.12
CA ALA A 136 -10.63 24.40 11.30
C ALA A 136 -9.73 24.16 12.53
N LEU A 137 -9.24 22.93 12.73
CA LEU A 137 -8.33 22.60 13.83
C LEU A 137 -6.96 23.29 13.67
N GLN A 138 -6.44 23.38 12.44
CA GLN A 138 -5.15 24.02 12.17
C GLN A 138 -5.18 25.56 12.37
N ASN A 139 -6.34 26.18 12.31
CA ASN A 139 -6.52 27.62 12.51
C ASN A 139 -7.48 27.92 13.69
N GLU A 140 -7.45 27.07 14.74
CA GLU A 140 -8.31 27.24 15.93
C GLU A 140 -8.07 28.60 16.62
N ASP A 141 -6.82 29.03 16.70
CA ASP A 141 -6.40 30.29 17.29
C ASP A 141 -6.72 31.52 16.42
N LYS A 142 -7.24 31.33 15.22
CA LYS A 142 -7.54 32.40 14.22
C LYS A 142 -6.36 33.36 13.98
N MET A 143 -5.15 32.84 14.08
CA MET A 143 -3.90 33.59 13.84
C MET A 143 -3.58 33.75 12.36
N LEU A 144 -4.18 32.93 11.49
CA LEU A 144 -4.02 32.97 10.04
C LEU A 144 -5.32 33.43 9.38
N PRO A 145 -5.26 34.04 8.18
CA PRO A 145 -6.43 34.28 7.35
C PRO A 145 -7.20 33.00 7.07
N GLU A 146 -8.45 33.13 6.62
CA GLU A 146 -9.27 31.97 6.26
C GLU A 146 -8.64 31.20 5.09
N ILE A 147 -8.33 29.92 5.31
CA ILE A 147 -7.72 29.05 4.30
C ILE A 147 -8.84 28.36 3.52
N THR A 148 -8.97 28.68 2.24
CA THR A 148 -9.93 28.04 1.36
C THR A 148 -9.41 26.68 0.89
N ILE A 149 -10.29 25.66 0.91
CA ILE A 149 -9.94 24.31 0.45
C ILE A 149 -10.03 24.29 -1.08
N ASN A 150 -8.90 24.13 -1.74
CA ASN A 150 -8.82 24.03 -3.18
C ASN A 150 -8.57 22.57 -3.62
N PHE A 151 -9.09 22.24 -4.80
CA PHE A 151 -8.85 20.94 -5.42
C PHE A 151 -7.60 21.00 -6.27
N HIS A 152 -6.57 20.24 -5.91
CA HIS A 152 -5.33 20.13 -6.65
C HIS A 152 -5.27 18.81 -7.44
N PRO A 153 -5.48 18.81 -8.78
CA PRO A 153 -5.45 17.57 -9.59
C PRO A 153 -4.11 16.83 -9.52
N SER A 154 -3.04 17.56 -9.28
CA SER A 154 -1.69 16.99 -9.11
C SER A 154 -1.63 15.99 -7.97
N ILE A 155 -2.33 16.25 -6.84
CA ILE A 155 -2.36 15.38 -5.67
C ILE A 155 -3.03 14.05 -6.03
N LEU A 156 -4.15 14.09 -6.77
CA LEU A 156 -4.82 12.88 -7.24
C LEU A 156 -3.90 12.03 -8.11
N PHE A 157 -3.18 12.64 -9.03
CA PHE A 157 -2.24 11.92 -9.89
C PHE A 157 -1.12 11.26 -9.09
N TYR A 158 -0.46 12.01 -8.19
CA TYR A 158 0.67 11.51 -7.41
C TYR A 158 0.30 10.48 -6.35
N PHE A 159 -0.90 10.57 -5.74
CA PHE A 159 -1.28 9.66 -4.64
C PHE A 159 -2.25 8.55 -5.03
N VAL A 160 -2.94 8.64 -6.16
CA VAL A 160 -3.84 7.58 -6.64
C VAL A 160 -3.25 6.86 -7.83
N VAL A 161 -2.92 7.57 -8.91
CA VAL A 161 -2.51 6.94 -10.16
C VAL A 161 -1.11 6.35 -10.06
N LEU A 162 -0.14 7.17 -9.65
CA LEU A 162 1.27 6.77 -9.61
C LEU A 162 1.52 5.57 -8.68
N PRO A 163 1.04 5.53 -7.41
CA PRO A 163 1.23 4.37 -6.55
C PRO A 163 0.56 3.13 -7.11
N THR A 164 -0.66 3.24 -7.65
CA THR A 164 -1.38 2.10 -8.24
C THR A 164 -0.58 1.47 -9.38
N VAL A 165 -0.03 2.27 -10.28
CA VAL A 165 0.78 1.78 -11.40
C VAL A 165 2.09 1.17 -10.90
N CYS A 166 2.80 1.86 -10.00
CA CYS A 166 4.07 1.38 -9.44
C CYS A 166 3.92 0.06 -8.69
N PHE A 167 2.94 -0.06 -7.81
CA PHE A 167 2.71 -1.29 -7.04
C PHE A 167 2.18 -2.44 -7.90
N SER A 168 1.34 -2.15 -8.91
CA SER A 168 0.94 -3.12 -9.92
C SER A 168 2.14 -3.68 -10.68
N ALA A 169 3.01 -2.82 -11.16
CA ALA A 169 4.23 -3.21 -11.87
C ALA A 169 5.16 -4.01 -10.95
N LEU A 170 5.34 -3.55 -9.71
CA LEU A 170 6.16 -4.23 -8.71
C LEU A 170 5.63 -5.62 -8.39
N SER A 171 4.31 -5.80 -8.27
CA SER A 171 3.69 -7.10 -7.99
C SER A 171 3.91 -8.09 -9.14
N VAL A 172 3.73 -7.66 -10.38
CA VAL A 172 3.96 -8.48 -11.57
C VAL A 172 5.44 -8.83 -11.72
N TYR A 173 6.33 -7.85 -11.52
CA TYR A 173 7.78 -8.04 -11.59
C TYR A 173 8.28 -9.05 -10.55
N TYR A 174 7.87 -8.89 -9.30
CA TYR A 174 8.26 -9.80 -8.21
C TYR A 174 7.75 -11.22 -8.44
N ALA A 175 6.51 -11.37 -8.88
CA ALA A 175 5.94 -12.67 -9.24
C ALA A 175 6.71 -13.32 -10.39
N TRP A 176 6.99 -12.56 -11.46
CA TRP A 176 7.78 -13.04 -12.59
C TRP A 176 9.19 -13.52 -12.17
N TYR A 177 9.87 -12.74 -11.32
CA TYR A 177 11.18 -13.07 -10.79
C TYR A 177 11.15 -14.39 -9.98
N LYS A 178 10.14 -14.57 -9.14
CA LYS A 178 9.95 -15.81 -8.37
C LYS A 178 9.68 -17.01 -9.25
N PHE A 179 8.92 -16.86 -10.33
CA PHE A 179 8.62 -17.94 -11.27
C PHE A 179 9.80 -18.30 -12.20
N LYS A 180 10.85 -17.52 -12.24
CA LYS A 180 12.07 -17.86 -12.98
C LYS A 180 12.81 -19.05 -12.39
N LYS A 181 12.58 -19.39 -11.10
CA LYS A 181 13.14 -20.60 -10.47
C LYS A 181 12.50 -21.87 -11.05
N PRO A 182 13.30 -22.95 -11.25
CA PRO A 182 12.80 -24.19 -11.84
C PRO A 182 11.71 -24.83 -10.96
N VAL A 183 10.70 -25.42 -11.62
CA VAL A 183 9.50 -26.04 -11.00
C VAL A 183 9.88 -27.18 -10.03
N LEU A 184 10.95 -27.91 -10.34
CA LEU A 184 11.45 -29.01 -9.52
C LEU A 184 11.83 -28.56 -8.09
N LEU A 185 12.36 -27.35 -7.92
CA LEU A 185 12.69 -26.80 -6.60
C LEU A 185 11.42 -26.42 -5.81
N LEU A 186 10.39 -25.94 -6.49
CA LEU A 186 9.09 -25.59 -5.87
C LEU A 186 8.34 -26.82 -5.37
N LEU A 187 8.52 -27.99 -6.03
CA LEU A 187 7.89 -29.26 -5.65
C LEU A 187 8.71 -30.02 -4.60
N LYS A 188 10.06 -29.95 -4.64
CA LYS A 188 10.96 -30.68 -3.75
C LYS A 188 10.95 -30.15 -2.30
N ASP A 189 10.74 -28.86 -2.10
CA ASP A 189 10.64 -28.26 -0.76
C ASP A 189 9.47 -28.81 0.07
N ASN A 190 8.39 -29.23 -0.59
CA ASN A 190 7.25 -29.85 0.09
C ASN A 190 7.47 -31.31 0.51
N THR A 191 8.36 -32.03 -0.18
CA THR A 191 8.64 -33.44 0.16
C THR A 191 9.52 -33.55 1.41
N GLN A 192 10.38 -32.57 1.64
CA GLN A 192 11.25 -32.57 2.83
C GLN A 192 10.49 -32.13 4.10
N THR A 193 9.44 -31.32 3.98
CA THR A 193 8.61 -30.94 5.13
C THR A 193 7.67 -32.08 5.54
N ALA A 194 7.19 -32.90 4.61
CA ALA A 194 6.36 -34.07 4.89
C ALA A 194 7.16 -35.24 5.50
N SER A 195 8.47 -35.32 5.24
CA SER A 195 9.35 -36.39 5.74
C SER A 195 9.92 -36.11 7.14
N LYS A 196 9.68 -34.92 7.69
CA LYS A 196 10.11 -34.50 9.04
C LYS A 196 9.07 -34.64 10.13
N THR A 197 7.95 -35.33 9.88
CA THR A 197 7.05 -35.76 10.96
C THR A 197 7.72 -36.99 11.61
N PRO A 198 8.18 -36.91 12.87
CA PRO A 198 8.74 -38.07 13.55
C PRO A 198 7.64 -39.08 13.73
N ASN A 199 7.86 -40.28 13.20
CA ASN A 199 7.06 -41.47 13.47
C ASN A 199 7.29 -41.86 14.95
N HIS A 200 6.57 -41.22 15.87
CA HIS A 200 6.57 -41.55 17.29
C HIS A 200 5.18 -42.09 17.66
N ARG A 201 5.10 -43.38 17.64
CA ARG A 201 4.26 -44.25 18.46
C ARG A 201 3.76 -45.49 17.73
N ILE A 202 4.61 -46.51 17.65
CA ILE A 202 4.15 -47.89 17.79
C ILE A 202 5.26 -48.59 18.51
N GLU A 203 5.29 -48.54 19.82
CA GLU A 203 5.92 -49.57 20.63
C GLU A 203 5.33 -49.58 22.03
N LYS A 204 4.92 -50.79 22.46
CA LYS A 204 4.47 -51.24 23.76
C LYS A 204 2.98 -51.26 24.05
N SER A 205 2.43 -52.39 23.58
CA SER A 205 1.41 -53.10 24.39
C SER A 205 1.64 -54.58 24.12
N SER A 206 2.59 -55.19 24.85
CA SER A 206 2.65 -56.65 25.11
C SER A 206 3.53 -56.82 26.32
N GLU A 207 2.90 -56.84 27.49
CA GLU A 207 3.11 -57.65 28.65
C GLU A 207 1.98 -57.40 29.65
#